data_b4f4c6d893b948ff21ba2aa7892911ad
#
_entry.id   b4f4c6d893b948ff21ba2aa7892911ad
#
_cell.length_a   1.000
_cell.length_b   1.000
_cell.length_c   1.000
_cell.angle_alpha   90.00
_cell.angle_beta   90.00
_cell.angle_gamma   90.00
#
_symmetry.space_group_name_H-M   'P 1'
#
loop_
_entity.id
_entity.type
_entity.pdbx_description
1 polymer ?
#
loop_
_entity_poly.entity_id
_entity_poly.type
_entity_poly.pdbx_seq_one_letter_code
_entity_poly.pdbx_strand_id
1 'polypeptide(L)'
;MLKQSLALILLTAMSFAHAANQTSSIRTPERQLISLGDSFTDMQNRLKLSPNSMITREFKDGENVDLAMDYKYEIENMMYTITIVNDHVKKIEWFNTDQEIKDELMQ
;
A
#
# COMPACT_ATOMS: atom_id res chain seq x y z
N MET A 1 -20.36 26.25 -30.37
CA MET A 1 -19.65 25.65 -30.89
C MET A 1 -18.32 25.53 -30.46
N LEU A 2 -17.72 26.28 -29.97
CA LEU A 2 -16.44 26.10 -29.66
C LEU A 2 -16.14 25.56 -28.40
N LYS A 3 -17.01 25.34 -27.64
CA LYS A 3 -16.73 24.94 -26.37
C LYS A 3 -16.19 23.63 -26.20
N GLN A 4 -16.23 22.84 -27.13
CA GLN A 4 -15.85 21.55 -26.86
C GLN A 4 -14.46 21.40 -26.45
N SER A 5 -13.65 22.24 -26.78
CA SER A 5 -12.27 22.00 -26.55
C SER A 5 -11.85 22.00 -25.12
N LEU A 6 -12.72 22.42 -24.26
CA LEU A 6 -12.30 22.47 -22.95
C LEU A 6 -12.09 21.22 -22.27
N ALA A 7 -12.75 20.25 -22.64
CA ALA A 7 -12.70 19.04 -21.92
C ALA A 7 -11.36 18.39 -21.90
N LEU A 8 -10.56 18.71 -22.83
CA LEU A 8 -9.35 18.05 -22.82
C LEU A 8 -8.44 18.37 -21.76
N ILE A 9 -8.52 19.48 -21.28
CA ILE A 9 -7.58 19.90 -20.33
C ILE A 9 -7.53 19.09 -19.11
N LEU A 10 -8.62 18.54 -18.79
CA LEU A 10 -8.66 17.87 -17.58
C LEU A 10 -7.84 16.67 -17.52
N LEU A 11 -7.60 16.07 -18.62
CA LEU A 11 -6.94 14.85 -18.54
C LEU A 11 -5.55 14.92 -18.08
N THR A 12 -4.96 16.03 -18.23
CA THR A 12 -3.58 16.06 -17.92
C THR A 12 -3.29 16.13 -16.47
N ALA A 13 -4.30 16.37 -15.74
CA ALA A 13 -4.02 16.64 -14.40
C ALA A 13 -3.70 15.51 -13.56
N MET A 14 -3.97 14.36 -13.91
CA MET A 14 -3.82 13.41 -13.04
C MET A 14 -2.72 12.62 -13.00
N SER A 15 -1.92 12.56 -13.57
CA SER A 15 -1.09 11.52 -13.58
C SER A 15 0.04 11.48 -12.73
N PHE A 16 0.22 12.34 -11.85
CA PHE A 16 1.44 12.32 -11.19
C PHE A 16 1.46 11.83 -9.83
N ALA A 17 0.41 11.34 -9.35
CA ALA A 17 0.45 10.79 -8.05
C ALA A 17 1.32 9.58 -8.12
N HIS A 18 2.24 9.45 -7.25
CA HIS A 18 3.05 8.29 -7.19
C HIS A 18 2.23 7.17 -6.61
N ALA A 19 1.83 6.28 -7.42
CA ALA A 19 1.12 5.13 -6.92
C ALA A 19 2.13 4.18 -6.38
N ALA A 20 1.95 3.71 -5.18
CA ALA A 20 2.82 2.70 -4.62
C ALA A 20 2.64 1.43 -5.43
N ASN A 21 3.68 0.64 -5.50
CA ASN A 21 3.57 -0.65 -6.14
C ASN A 21 2.69 -1.54 -5.29
N GLN A 22 1.90 -2.37 -5.92
CA GLN A 22 1.03 -3.30 -5.20
C GLN A 22 1.36 -4.72 -5.56
N THR A 23 1.12 -5.63 -4.63
CA THR A 23 1.30 -7.05 -4.87
C THR A 23 0.18 -7.80 -4.17
N SER A 24 -0.05 -9.02 -4.58
CA SER A 24 -1.08 -9.84 -3.95
C SER A 24 -0.52 -10.72 -2.86
N SER A 25 0.77 -10.86 -2.77
CA SER A 25 1.37 -11.67 -1.71
C SER A 25 2.81 -11.27 -1.48
N ILE A 26 3.31 -11.59 -0.28
CA ILE A 26 4.72 -11.37 0.05
C ILE A 26 5.21 -12.57 0.84
N ARG A 27 6.53 -12.74 0.85
CA ARG A 27 7.14 -13.76 1.66
C ARG A 27 7.76 -13.14 2.90
N THR A 28 7.58 -13.79 4.01
CA THR A 28 8.17 -13.33 5.27
C THR A 28 9.63 -13.78 5.36
N PRO A 29 10.38 -13.31 6.34
CA PRO A 29 11.76 -13.75 6.51
C PRO A 29 11.86 -15.26 6.71
N GLU A 30 10.84 -15.89 7.27
CA GLU A 30 10.85 -17.33 7.46
C GLU A 30 10.22 -18.07 6.30
N ARG A 31 10.05 -17.37 5.18
CA ARG A 31 9.52 -17.94 3.94
C ARG A 31 8.06 -18.38 4.00
N GLN A 32 7.32 -17.80 4.91
CA GLN A 32 5.88 -17.99 4.93
C GLN A 32 5.26 -17.02 3.93
N LEU A 33 4.06 -17.33 3.46
CA LEU A 33 3.39 -16.46 2.50
C LEU A 33 2.27 -15.70 3.17
N ILE A 34 2.17 -14.40 2.90
CA ILE A 34 1.05 -13.58 3.32
C ILE A 34 0.36 -13.11 2.06
N SER A 35 -0.94 -13.31 1.96
CA SER A 35 -1.70 -13.00 0.75
C SER A 35 -2.93 -12.17 1.07
N LEU A 36 -3.46 -11.52 0.06
CA LEU A 36 -4.71 -10.78 0.20
C LEU A 36 -5.78 -11.74 0.70
N GLY A 37 -6.56 -11.28 1.62
CA GLY A 37 -7.64 -12.10 2.21
C GLY A 37 -7.24 -12.85 3.47
N ASP A 38 -5.95 -12.92 3.77
CA ASP A 38 -5.52 -13.59 5.00
C ASP A 38 -6.03 -12.83 6.21
N SER A 39 -6.30 -13.53 7.30
CA SER A 39 -6.72 -12.86 8.52
C SER A 39 -5.52 -12.14 9.15
N PHE A 40 -5.82 -11.12 9.93
CA PHE A 40 -4.78 -10.38 10.62
C PHE A 40 -3.99 -11.30 11.55
N THR A 41 -4.67 -12.20 12.22
CA THR A 41 -4.01 -13.14 13.13
C THR A 41 -3.04 -14.04 12.37
N ASP A 42 -3.45 -14.57 11.24
CA ASP A 42 -2.56 -15.42 10.44
C ASP A 42 -1.38 -14.61 9.93
N MET A 43 -1.63 -13.37 9.52
CA MET A 43 -0.56 -12.50 9.07
C MET A 43 0.48 -12.32 10.16
N GLN A 44 0.03 -12.00 11.37
CA GLN A 44 0.95 -11.78 12.47
C GLN A 44 1.71 -13.05 12.82
N ASN A 45 1.03 -14.17 12.82
CA ASN A 45 1.68 -15.44 13.18
C ASN A 45 2.75 -15.84 12.17
N ARG A 46 2.57 -15.49 10.92
CA ARG A 46 3.54 -15.82 9.89
C ARG A 46 4.65 -14.80 9.80
N LEU A 47 4.32 -13.53 10.04
CA LEU A 47 5.30 -12.48 9.89
C LEU A 47 6.27 -12.44 11.05
N LYS A 48 5.78 -12.54 12.26
CA LYS A 48 6.58 -12.56 13.46
C LYS A 48 7.51 -11.35 13.59
N LEU A 49 7.06 -10.22 13.12
CA LEU A 49 7.81 -8.98 13.21
C LEU A 49 6.93 -7.91 13.83
N SER A 50 7.55 -6.95 14.46
CA SER A 50 6.83 -5.78 14.92
C SER A 50 6.80 -4.75 13.81
N PRO A 51 5.69 -4.05 13.64
CA PRO A 51 5.65 -3.05 12.57
C PRO A 51 6.50 -1.83 12.91
N ASN A 52 7.03 -1.20 11.88
CA ASN A 52 7.75 0.06 12.05
C ASN A 52 6.76 1.18 12.37
N SER A 53 5.57 1.09 11.86
CA SER A 53 4.52 2.06 12.17
C SER A 53 3.15 1.47 11.92
N MET A 54 2.14 2.11 12.51
CA MET A 54 0.76 1.69 12.34
C MET A 54 -0.06 2.97 12.26
N ILE A 55 -0.87 3.08 11.23
CA ILE A 55 -1.70 4.25 11.03
C ILE A 55 -3.13 3.82 10.80
N THR A 56 -4.07 4.44 11.48
CA THR A 56 -5.48 4.17 11.29
C THR A 56 -6.05 5.22 10.36
N ARG A 57 -6.85 4.82 9.40
CA ARG A 57 -7.49 5.74 8.48
C ARG A 57 -8.81 5.17 8.00
N GLU A 58 -9.57 5.98 7.30
CA GLU A 58 -10.80 5.51 6.70
C GLU A 58 -10.50 4.89 5.34
N PHE A 59 -11.17 3.82 5.04
CA PHE A 59 -11.05 3.16 3.75
C PHE A 59 -12.40 3.20 3.08
N LYS A 60 -12.46 3.83 1.93
CA LYS A 60 -13.72 3.96 1.21
C LYS A 60 -13.79 2.98 0.07
N ASP A 61 -14.90 2.27 -0.01
CA ASP A 61 -15.12 1.31 -1.07
C ASP A 61 -16.54 1.58 -1.56
N GLY A 62 -16.68 2.40 -2.58
CA GLY A 62 -17.98 2.86 -3.04
C GLY A 62 -18.60 3.75 -2.00
N GLU A 63 -19.78 3.37 -1.54
CA GLU A 63 -20.44 4.14 -0.51
C GLU A 63 -20.10 3.63 0.87
N ASN A 64 -19.35 2.56 0.97
CA ASN A 64 -19.02 2.01 2.27
C ASN A 64 -17.75 2.65 2.79
N VAL A 65 -17.73 2.94 4.07
CA VAL A 65 -16.56 3.50 4.72
C VAL A 65 -16.22 2.59 5.89
N ASP A 66 -15.03 2.01 5.85
CA ASP A 66 -14.56 1.13 6.90
C ASP A 66 -13.31 1.72 7.54
N LEU A 67 -12.96 1.22 8.69
CA LEU A 67 -11.74 1.63 9.33
C LEU A 67 -10.64 0.71 8.82
N ALA A 68 -9.56 1.30 8.38
CA ALA A 68 -8.43 0.54 7.90
C ALA A 68 -7.23 0.83 8.78
N MET A 69 -6.36 -0.15 8.92
CA MET A 69 -5.12 0.01 9.64
C MET A 69 -3.98 -0.34 8.71
N ASP A 70 -3.06 0.59 8.53
CA ASP A 70 -1.90 0.37 7.69
C ASP A 70 -0.73 0.03 8.59
N TYR A 71 -0.19 -1.18 8.42
CA TYR A 71 0.98 -1.62 9.18
C TYR A 71 2.17 -1.61 8.25
N LYS A 72 3.24 -0.96 8.65
CA LYS A 72 4.44 -0.92 7.82
C LYS A 72 5.52 -1.80 8.40
N TYR A 73 6.09 -2.64 7.57
CA TYR A 73 7.15 -3.56 7.97
C TYR A 73 8.31 -3.43 7.00
N GLU A 74 9.51 -3.43 7.54
CA GLU A 74 10.68 -3.45 6.67
C GLU A 74 11.24 -4.86 6.65
N ILE A 75 11.39 -5.43 5.47
CA ILE A 75 11.93 -6.76 5.30
C ILE A 75 13.03 -6.62 4.26
N GLU A 76 14.25 -6.82 4.66
CA GLU A 76 15.42 -6.62 3.83
C GLU A 76 15.41 -5.16 3.35
N ASN A 77 15.48 -4.85 2.13
CA ASN A 77 15.49 -3.48 1.65
C ASN A 77 14.13 -3.05 1.12
N MET A 78 13.09 -3.73 1.56
CA MET A 78 11.75 -3.44 1.08
C MET A 78 10.88 -2.97 2.22
N MET A 79 10.14 -1.91 2.00
CA MET A 79 9.16 -1.46 2.97
C MET A 79 7.78 -1.87 2.47
N TYR A 80 7.07 -2.63 3.27
CA TYR A 80 5.73 -3.09 2.91
C TYR A 80 4.69 -2.40 3.77
N THR A 81 3.61 -1.95 3.15
CA THR A 81 2.46 -1.45 3.88
C THR A 81 1.32 -2.44 3.68
N ILE A 82 0.90 -3.05 4.75
CA ILE A 82 -0.19 -4.02 4.70
C ILE A 82 -1.42 -3.37 5.30
N THR A 83 -2.45 -3.22 4.50
CA THR A 83 -3.68 -2.57 4.92
C THR A 83 -4.68 -3.62 5.36
N ILE A 84 -5.14 -3.50 6.61
CA ILE A 84 -6.08 -4.43 7.20
C ILE A 84 -7.44 -3.75 7.29
N VAL A 85 -8.46 -4.37 6.75
CA VAL A 85 -9.85 -3.90 6.83
C VAL A 85 -10.68 -5.10 7.27
N ASN A 86 -11.46 -4.92 8.29
CA ASN A 86 -12.31 -6.00 8.83
C ASN A 86 -11.50 -7.24 9.15
N ASP A 87 -10.35 -7.03 9.77
CA ASP A 87 -9.47 -8.12 10.24
C ASP A 87 -8.87 -8.96 9.12
N HIS A 88 -8.88 -8.48 7.88
CA HIS A 88 -8.28 -9.22 6.78
C HIS A 88 -7.37 -8.32 5.95
N VAL A 89 -6.38 -8.93 5.32
CA VAL A 89 -5.45 -8.21 4.47
C VAL A 89 -6.18 -7.76 3.22
N LYS A 90 -6.30 -6.46 3.02
CA LYS A 90 -7.02 -5.90 1.91
C LYS A 90 -6.10 -5.41 0.80
N LYS A 91 -4.93 -4.93 1.14
CA LYS A 91 -4.01 -4.37 0.17
C LYS A 91 -2.60 -4.52 0.69
N ILE A 92 -1.66 -4.80 -0.19
CA ILE A 92 -0.24 -4.86 0.14
C ILE A 92 0.49 -3.96 -0.85
N GLU A 93 1.17 -2.95 -0.33
CA GLU A 93 1.96 -2.04 -1.14
C GLU A 93 3.41 -2.14 -0.73
N TRP A 94 4.31 -1.80 -1.63
CA TRP A 94 5.73 -1.89 -1.30
C TRP A 94 6.53 -0.84 -2.04
N PHE A 95 7.68 -0.51 -1.50
CA PHE A 95 8.67 0.26 -2.23
C PHE A 95 10.06 -0.17 -1.75
N ASN A 96 11.05 0.09 -2.60
CA ASN A 96 12.41 -0.28 -2.28
C ASN A 96 13.04 0.89 -1.55
N THR A 97 13.55 0.68 -0.35
CA THR A 97 14.08 1.77 0.45
C THR A 97 15.32 2.36 -0.16
N ASP A 98 16.13 1.54 -0.84
CA ASP A 98 17.33 2.06 -1.48
C ASP A 98 16.98 2.97 -2.63
N GLN A 99 15.93 2.65 -3.36
CA GLN A 99 15.52 3.48 -4.47
C GLN A 99 15.00 4.82 -3.97
N GLU A 100 14.31 4.82 -2.86
CA GLU A 100 13.80 6.05 -2.30
C GLU A 100 14.94 6.95 -1.88
N ILE A 101 15.97 6.42 -1.27
CA ILE A 101 17.11 7.22 -0.88
C ILE A 101 17.81 7.80 -2.10
N LYS A 102 17.93 7.03 -3.16
CA LYS A 102 18.53 7.55 -4.36
C LYS A 102 17.75 8.69 -4.93
N ASP A 103 16.45 8.58 -4.95
CA ASP A 103 15.62 9.64 -5.49
C ASP A 103 15.78 10.92 -4.68
N GLU A 104 15.89 10.81 -3.39
CA GLU A 104 16.10 11.98 -2.56
C GLU A 104 17.44 12.61 -2.83
N LEU A 105 18.46 11.83 -3.01
CA LEU A 105 19.78 12.39 -3.23
C LEU A 105 19.92 13.06 -4.58
N MET A 106 19.09 12.74 -5.50
CA MET A 106 19.17 13.30 -6.82
C MET A 106 18.35 14.56 -7.00
N GLN A 107 17.72 15.05 -5.99
CA GLN A 107 16.95 16.27 -6.13
C GLN A 107 17.80 17.55 -5.96
#